data_deae75684ef1def026152a4f12834334
#
_entry.id   deae75684ef1def026152a4f12834334
#
_cell.length_a   1.000
_cell.length_b   1.000
_cell.length_c   1.000
_cell.angle_alpha   90.00
_cell.angle_beta   90.00
_cell.angle_gamma   90.00
#
_symmetry.space_group_name_H-M   'P 1'
#
loop_
_entity.id
_entity.type
_entity.pdbx_description
1 polymer ?
#
loop_
_entity_poly.entity_id
_entity_poly.type
_entity_poly.pdbx_seq_one_letter_code
_entity_poly.pdbx_strand_id
1 'polypeptide(L)'
;MTNQQQTEAYQFFVIAFGAAPGVEYMTQISDAYNAGLTTQQIVNIYTTKAQFTSTYPTFFTSEQFAVALINNVVGSSASAAAKAEAKADIVGALNAGWSRGDVVYQIFTNLAAKNPADPMWGATSTLLANKVAVAKYVTEVQLNGSTDVGVLQGVLAGVTATSDVSTPAKIEAIIAGSGPVVNGNL
;
A
#
# COMPACT_ATOMS: atom_id res chain seq x y z
N MET A 1 18.91 -1.82 5.71
CA MET A 1 17.88 -1.96 4.66
C MET A 1 18.44 -1.46 3.33
N THR A 2 18.29 -2.21 2.23
CA THR A 2 18.70 -1.80 0.87
C THR A 2 17.65 -0.88 0.25
N ASN A 3 18.01 -0.17 -0.86
CA ASN A 3 17.04 0.68 -1.59
C ASN A 3 15.84 -0.13 -2.12
N GLN A 4 16.07 -1.39 -2.53
CA GLN A 4 14.99 -2.28 -2.97
C GLN A 4 14.07 -2.62 -1.81
N GLN A 5 14.58 -3.05 -0.66
CA GLN A 5 13.81 -3.35 0.53
C GLN A 5 13.00 -2.13 1.00
N GLN A 6 13.59 -0.93 0.93
CA GLN A 6 12.88 0.30 1.26
C GLN A 6 11.70 0.55 0.31
N THR A 7 11.90 0.36 -0.99
CA THR A 7 10.83 0.52 -1.98
C THR A 7 9.70 -0.50 -1.75
N GLU A 8 10.05 -1.77 -1.52
CA GLU A 8 9.09 -2.83 -1.21
C GLU A 8 8.30 -2.55 0.07
N ALA A 9 8.94 -1.97 1.10
CA ALA A 9 8.27 -1.56 2.33
C ALA A 9 7.19 -0.48 2.08
N TYR A 10 7.48 0.53 1.25
CA TYR A 10 6.48 1.52 0.85
C TYR A 10 5.34 0.91 0.04
N GLN A 11 5.66 0.07 -0.94
CA GLN A 11 4.66 -0.63 -1.76
C GLN A 11 3.74 -1.49 -0.89
N PHE A 12 4.32 -2.22 0.04
CA PHE A 12 3.59 -3.03 0.99
C PHE A 12 2.59 -2.18 1.82
N PHE A 13 3.05 -1.10 2.44
CA PHE A 13 2.17 -0.25 3.26
C PHE A 13 1.04 0.37 2.45
N VAL A 14 1.33 0.85 1.24
CA VAL A 14 0.32 1.39 0.33
C VAL A 14 -0.73 0.34 -0.04
N ILE A 15 -0.32 -0.90 -0.34
CA ILE A 15 -1.24 -1.96 -0.74
C ILE A 15 -2.01 -2.53 0.45
N ALA A 16 -1.33 -2.84 1.55
CA ALA A 16 -1.95 -3.50 2.70
C ALA A 16 -2.86 -2.57 3.50
N PHE A 17 -2.48 -1.31 3.65
CA PHE A 17 -3.13 -0.37 4.54
C PHE A 17 -3.73 0.85 3.84
N GLY A 18 -3.41 1.10 2.57
CA GLY A 18 -3.75 2.35 1.87
C GLY A 18 -3.07 3.58 2.49
N ALA A 19 -1.96 3.40 3.21
CA ALA A 19 -1.33 4.35 4.08
C ALA A 19 0.16 4.55 3.76
N ALA A 20 0.72 5.69 4.13
CA ALA A 20 2.17 5.85 4.27
C ALA A 20 2.64 5.11 5.55
N PRO A 21 3.85 4.54 5.59
CA PRO A 21 4.33 3.89 6.81
C PRO A 21 4.67 4.89 7.93
N GLY A 22 5.01 6.14 7.60
CA GLY A 22 5.58 7.06 8.58
C GLY A 22 6.93 6.59 9.12
N VAL A 23 7.55 7.37 9.99
CA VAL A 23 8.88 7.06 10.53
C VAL A 23 8.85 5.81 11.42
N GLU A 24 7.83 5.70 12.28
CA GLU A 24 7.74 4.62 13.27
C GLU A 24 7.62 3.23 12.63
N TYR A 25 6.68 3.06 11.68
CA TYR A 25 6.54 1.77 11.00
C TYR A 25 7.73 1.46 10.10
N MET A 26 8.33 2.49 9.45
CA MET A 26 9.51 2.27 8.62
C MET A 26 10.72 1.84 9.46
N THR A 27 10.87 2.37 10.69
CA THR A 27 11.88 1.92 11.65
C THR A 27 11.67 0.45 12.02
N GLN A 28 10.44 0.07 12.40
CA GLN A 28 10.13 -1.33 12.73
C GLN A 28 10.43 -2.30 11.58
N ILE A 29 10.11 -1.89 10.33
CA ILE A 29 10.41 -2.70 9.15
C ILE A 29 11.93 -2.80 8.93
N SER A 30 12.66 -1.69 9.12
CA SER A 30 14.12 -1.70 9.01
C SER A 30 14.76 -2.64 10.02
N ASP A 31 14.28 -2.64 11.28
CA ASP A 31 14.74 -3.55 12.32
C ASP A 31 14.45 -5.02 11.98
N ALA A 32 13.29 -5.29 11.38
CA ALA A 32 12.94 -6.63 10.91
C ALA A 32 13.90 -7.12 9.80
N TYR A 33 14.25 -6.26 8.85
CA TYR A 33 15.27 -6.60 7.83
C TYR A 33 16.66 -6.80 8.46
N ASN A 34 17.02 -5.97 9.43
CA ASN A 34 18.31 -6.12 10.14
C ASN A 34 18.36 -7.44 10.97
N ALA A 35 17.21 -7.92 11.42
CA ALA A 35 17.05 -9.22 12.05
C ALA A 35 17.06 -10.41 11.05
N GLY A 36 17.22 -10.14 9.76
CA GLY A 36 17.34 -11.14 8.70
C GLY A 36 16.01 -11.61 8.08
N LEU A 37 14.89 -10.94 8.37
CA LEU A 37 13.61 -11.29 7.77
C LEU A 37 13.56 -10.83 6.30
N THR A 38 12.90 -11.61 5.46
CA THR A 38 12.58 -11.24 4.08
C THR A 38 11.35 -10.34 4.03
N THR A 39 11.17 -9.60 2.93
CA THR A 39 9.96 -8.78 2.69
C THR A 39 8.69 -9.60 2.89
N GLN A 40 8.62 -10.81 2.30
CA GLN A 40 7.44 -11.68 2.42
C GLN A 40 7.16 -12.08 3.87
N GLN A 41 8.18 -12.39 4.67
CA GLN A 41 8.01 -12.71 6.09
C GLN A 41 7.49 -11.50 6.88
N ILE A 42 8.01 -10.30 6.60
CA ILE A 42 7.54 -9.05 7.22
C ILE A 42 6.07 -8.82 6.88
N VAL A 43 5.69 -8.93 5.60
CA VAL A 43 4.31 -8.81 5.15
C VAL A 43 3.40 -9.81 5.86
N ASN A 44 3.81 -11.07 5.96
CA ASN A 44 3.05 -12.11 6.66
C ASN A 44 2.85 -11.78 8.15
N ILE A 45 3.85 -11.21 8.82
CA ILE A 45 3.72 -10.76 10.22
C ILE A 45 2.72 -9.60 10.32
N TYR A 46 2.85 -8.57 9.49
CA TYR A 46 1.99 -7.39 9.56
C TYR A 46 0.52 -7.69 9.24
N THR A 47 0.25 -8.64 8.34
CA THR A 47 -1.13 -9.03 8.00
C THR A 47 -1.84 -9.81 9.12
N THR A 48 -1.15 -10.16 10.21
CA THR A 48 -1.77 -10.69 11.44
C THR A 48 -2.07 -9.61 12.48
N LYS A 49 -1.56 -8.39 12.32
CA LYS A 49 -1.71 -7.31 13.30
C LYS A 49 -3.11 -6.68 13.26
N ALA A 50 -3.51 -6.10 14.38
CA ALA A 50 -4.82 -5.45 14.53
C ALA A 50 -5.10 -4.38 13.47
N GLN A 51 -4.08 -3.62 13.05
CA GLN A 51 -4.19 -2.61 12.00
C GLN A 51 -4.68 -3.20 10.67
N PHE A 52 -4.24 -4.41 10.32
CA PHE A 52 -4.68 -5.09 9.12
C PHE A 52 -6.02 -5.79 9.34
N THR A 53 -6.17 -6.52 10.45
CA THR A 53 -7.37 -7.33 10.71
C THR A 53 -8.59 -6.49 11.06
N SER A 54 -8.44 -5.22 11.43
CA SER A 54 -9.56 -4.28 11.56
C SER A 54 -10.16 -3.90 10.20
N THR A 55 -9.34 -3.81 9.15
CA THR A 55 -9.79 -3.54 7.77
C THR A 55 -10.22 -4.81 7.05
N TYR A 56 -9.52 -5.92 7.31
CA TYR A 56 -9.75 -7.22 6.70
C TYR A 56 -9.98 -8.29 7.79
N PRO A 57 -11.15 -8.31 8.44
CA PRO A 57 -11.44 -9.22 9.54
C PRO A 57 -11.12 -10.68 9.21
N THR A 58 -10.61 -11.42 10.20
CA THR A 58 -10.18 -12.82 10.01
C THR A 58 -11.33 -13.73 9.59
N PHE A 59 -12.57 -13.39 9.94
CA PHE A 59 -13.78 -14.13 9.56
C PHE A 59 -14.24 -13.89 8.12
N PHE A 60 -13.63 -12.95 7.38
CA PHE A 60 -13.95 -12.78 5.96
C PHE A 60 -13.65 -14.06 5.19
N THR A 61 -14.60 -14.47 4.34
CA THR A 61 -14.35 -15.50 3.33
C THR A 61 -13.30 -15.03 2.33
N SER A 62 -12.73 -15.95 1.55
CA SER A 62 -11.78 -15.61 0.48
C SER A 62 -12.35 -14.55 -0.47
N GLU A 63 -13.65 -14.65 -0.82
CA GLU A 63 -14.32 -13.68 -1.68
C GLU A 63 -14.47 -12.30 -1.02
N GLN A 64 -14.89 -12.25 0.24
CA GLN A 64 -15.04 -10.99 0.98
C GLN A 64 -13.70 -10.27 1.11
N PHE A 65 -12.65 -11.01 1.44
CA PHE A 65 -11.29 -10.47 1.50
C PHE A 65 -10.83 -9.94 0.15
N ALA A 66 -11.00 -10.72 -0.93
CA ALA A 66 -10.61 -10.32 -2.28
C ALA A 66 -11.32 -9.03 -2.72
N VAL A 67 -12.63 -8.92 -2.51
CA VAL A 67 -13.41 -7.73 -2.85
C VAL A 67 -12.95 -6.52 -2.06
N ALA A 68 -12.76 -6.65 -0.74
CA ALA A 68 -12.32 -5.57 0.12
C ALA A 68 -10.92 -5.09 -0.28
N LEU A 69 -9.97 -6.01 -0.52
CA LEU A 69 -8.61 -5.69 -0.91
C LEU A 69 -8.56 -4.98 -2.27
N ILE A 70 -9.27 -5.51 -3.28
CA ILE A 70 -9.34 -4.89 -4.62
C ILE A 70 -9.91 -3.48 -4.54
N ASN A 71 -10.97 -3.26 -3.79
CA ASN A 71 -11.57 -1.93 -3.66
C ASN A 71 -10.60 -0.93 -3.01
N ASN A 72 -9.84 -1.35 -2.01
CA ASN A 72 -8.87 -0.49 -1.32
C ASN A 72 -7.63 -0.20 -2.18
N VAL A 73 -7.14 -1.20 -2.92
CA VAL A 73 -5.92 -1.08 -3.74
C VAL A 73 -6.17 -0.36 -5.04
N VAL A 74 -7.22 -0.79 -5.75
CA VAL A 74 -7.45 -0.45 -7.16
C VAL A 74 -8.41 0.74 -7.30
N GLY A 75 -9.43 0.84 -6.45
CA GLY A 75 -10.44 1.88 -6.52
C GLY A 75 -11.05 1.97 -7.93
N SER A 76 -10.97 3.16 -8.56
CA SER A 76 -11.44 3.41 -9.92
C SER A 76 -10.34 3.24 -11.00
N SER A 77 -9.11 2.85 -10.63
CA SER A 77 -7.96 2.80 -11.56
C SER A 77 -7.98 1.62 -12.54
N ALA A 78 -8.86 0.63 -12.32
CA ALA A 78 -9.03 -0.50 -13.25
C ALA A 78 -10.50 -0.74 -13.60
N SER A 79 -10.71 -1.41 -14.74
CA SER A 79 -12.03 -1.78 -15.25
C SER A 79 -12.72 -2.84 -14.38
N ALA A 80 -14.04 -2.98 -14.52
CA ALA A 80 -14.78 -4.04 -13.84
C ALA A 80 -14.29 -5.45 -14.23
N ALA A 81 -13.89 -5.64 -15.49
CA ALA A 81 -13.35 -6.92 -15.99
C ALA A 81 -12.01 -7.25 -15.31
N ALA A 82 -11.09 -6.28 -15.23
CA ALA A 82 -9.81 -6.46 -14.54
C ALA A 82 -9.99 -6.79 -13.05
N LYS A 83 -10.92 -6.11 -12.38
CA LYS A 83 -11.25 -6.41 -10.97
C LYS A 83 -11.84 -7.80 -10.78
N ALA A 84 -12.67 -8.26 -11.72
CA ALA A 84 -13.25 -9.61 -11.68
C ALA A 84 -12.16 -10.69 -11.85
N GLU A 85 -11.21 -10.49 -12.75
CA GLU A 85 -10.05 -11.35 -12.94
C GLU A 85 -9.18 -11.41 -11.68
N ALA A 86 -8.77 -10.24 -11.16
CA ALA A 86 -8.00 -10.17 -9.91
C ALA A 86 -8.72 -10.84 -8.73
N LYS A 87 -10.06 -10.68 -8.64
CA LYS A 87 -10.85 -11.38 -7.61
C LYS A 87 -10.71 -12.90 -7.74
N ALA A 88 -10.85 -13.42 -8.96
CA ALA A 88 -10.74 -14.86 -9.22
C ALA A 88 -9.35 -15.39 -8.83
N ASP A 89 -8.29 -14.67 -9.20
CA ASP A 89 -6.90 -15.02 -8.87
C ASP A 89 -6.66 -15.03 -7.35
N ILE A 90 -7.11 -13.99 -6.63
CA ILE A 90 -6.97 -13.91 -5.17
C ILE A 90 -7.72 -15.05 -4.48
N VAL A 91 -8.97 -15.31 -4.88
CA VAL A 91 -9.77 -16.39 -4.32
C VAL A 91 -9.13 -17.74 -4.60
N GLY A 92 -8.62 -17.95 -5.81
CA GLY A 92 -7.89 -19.17 -6.20
C GLY A 92 -6.64 -19.40 -5.34
N ALA A 93 -5.83 -18.36 -5.12
CA ALA A 93 -4.64 -18.43 -4.30
C ALA A 93 -4.96 -18.77 -2.84
N LEU A 94 -5.95 -18.09 -2.24
CA LEU A 94 -6.39 -18.37 -0.87
C LEU A 94 -6.95 -19.80 -0.71
N ASN A 95 -7.73 -20.27 -1.68
CA ASN A 95 -8.28 -21.63 -1.66
C ASN A 95 -7.19 -22.69 -1.89
N ALA A 96 -6.07 -22.32 -2.55
CA ALA A 96 -4.88 -23.15 -2.67
C ALA A 96 -3.96 -23.12 -1.42
N GLY A 97 -4.37 -22.41 -0.35
CA GLY A 97 -3.67 -22.37 0.93
C GLY A 97 -2.68 -21.24 1.11
N TRP A 98 -2.69 -20.23 0.22
CA TRP A 98 -1.88 -19.03 0.43
C TRP A 98 -2.39 -18.24 1.64
N SER A 99 -1.48 -17.64 2.39
CA SER A 99 -1.84 -16.67 3.42
C SER A 99 -2.31 -15.36 2.78
N ARG A 100 -3.03 -14.53 3.55
CA ARG A 100 -3.38 -13.16 3.11
C ARG A 100 -2.15 -12.30 2.87
N GLY A 101 -1.08 -12.54 3.63
CA GLY A 101 0.21 -11.88 3.45
C GLY A 101 0.87 -12.26 2.12
N ASP A 102 0.85 -13.54 1.75
CA ASP A 102 1.38 -13.98 0.44
C ASP A 102 0.62 -13.33 -0.72
N VAL A 103 -0.72 -13.21 -0.59
CA VAL A 103 -1.55 -12.50 -1.59
C VAL A 103 -1.16 -11.02 -1.67
N VAL A 104 -1.03 -10.32 -0.55
CA VAL A 104 -0.62 -8.91 -0.52
C VAL A 104 0.77 -8.74 -1.12
N TYR A 105 1.72 -9.62 -0.76
CA TYR A 105 3.08 -9.61 -1.31
C TYR A 105 3.07 -9.76 -2.84
N GLN A 106 2.31 -10.72 -3.35
CA GLN A 106 2.22 -10.96 -4.79
C GLN A 106 1.58 -9.79 -5.54
N ILE A 107 0.56 -9.13 -4.95
CA ILE A 107 -0.13 -8.00 -5.59
C ILE A 107 0.82 -6.83 -5.79
N PHE A 108 1.54 -6.38 -4.75
CA PHE A 108 2.41 -5.22 -4.94
C PHE A 108 3.61 -5.53 -5.82
N THR A 109 4.15 -6.74 -5.76
CA THR A 109 5.24 -7.17 -6.62
C THR A 109 4.79 -7.18 -8.09
N ASN A 110 3.62 -7.73 -8.38
CA ASN A 110 3.07 -7.77 -9.74
C ASN A 110 2.76 -6.36 -10.28
N LEU A 111 2.12 -5.51 -9.47
CA LEU A 111 1.78 -4.14 -9.88
C LEU A 111 3.03 -3.28 -10.10
N ALA A 112 4.04 -3.42 -9.26
CA ALA A 112 5.30 -2.69 -9.41
C ALA A 112 6.06 -3.06 -10.71
N ALA A 113 5.89 -4.30 -11.16
CA ALA A 113 6.50 -4.80 -12.40
C ALA A 113 5.71 -4.47 -13.67
N LYS A 114 4.47 -3.94 -13.55
CA LYS A 114 3.63 -3.62 -14.71
C LYS A 114 4.12 -2.38 -15.43
N ASN A 115 4.09 -2.45 -16.77
CA ASN A 115 4.33 -1.27 -17.61
C ASN A 115 3.19 -0.25 -17.42
N PRO A 116 3.47 1.04 -17.21
CA PRO A 116 2.43 2.08 -17.16
C PRO A 116 1.53 2.15 -18.39
N ALA A 117 2.00 1.66 -19.55
CA ALA A 117 1.22 1.56 -20.79
C ALA A 117 0.36 0.26 -20.89
N ASP A 118 0.38 -0.61 -19.88
CA ASP A 118 -0.46 -1.80 -19.83
C ASP A 118 -1.95 -1.38 -19.86
N PRO A 119 -2.75 -1.86 -20.83
CA PRO A 119 -4.13 -1.40 -21.01
C PRO A 119 -5.06 -1.81 -19.87
N MET A 120 -4.69 -2.83 -19.08
CA MET A 120 -5.51 -3.34 -17.99
C MET A 120 -5.08 -2.79 -16.63
N TRP A 121 -3.77 -2.77 -16.36
CA TRP A 121 -3.19 -2.48 -15.05
C TRP A 121 -2.25 -1.28 -15.00
N GLY A 122 -1.94 -0.66 -16.13
CA GLY A 122 -1.00 0.45 -16.20
C GLY A 122 -1.42 1.65 -15.33
N ALA A 123 -2.70 2.01 -15.33
CA ALA A 123 -3.22 3.08 -14.47
C ALA A 123 -3.10 2.72 -12.99
N THR A 124 -3.32 1.45 -12.60
CA THR A 124 -3.18 0.97 -11.22
C THR A 124 -1.71 0.93 -10.81
N SER A 125 -0.81 0.51 -11.69
CA SER A 125 0.64 0.56 -11.46
C SER A 125 1.12 2.00 -11.24
N THR A 126 0.65 2.93 -12.07
CA THR A 126 0.97 4.37 -11.93
C THR A 126 0.40 4.93 -10.62
N LEU A 127 -0.83 4.55 -10.24
CA LEU A 127 -1.42 4.93 -8.96
C LEU A 127 -0.55 4.45 -7.78
N LEU A 128 -0.09 3.20 -7.82
CA LEU A 128 0.82 2.65 -6.80
C LEU A 128 2.12 3.46 -6.75
N ALA A 129 2.75 3.72 -7.89
CA ALA A 129 3.99 4.50 -7.95
C ALA A 129 3.81 5.92 -7.38
N ASN A 130 2.71 6.61 -7.72
CA ASN A 130 2.42 7.94 -7.19
C ASN A 130 2.17 7.92 -5.68
N LYS A 131 1.41 6.93 -5.18
CA LYS A 131 1.20 6.76 -3.73
C LYS A 131 2.51 6.47 -3.00
N VAL A 132 3.38 5.64 -3.57
CA VAL A 132 4.71 5.37 -3.00
C VAL A 132 5.57 6.65 -2.96
N ALA A 133 5.55 7.48 -4.00
CA ALA A 133 6.29 8.74 -4.01
C ALA A 133 5.81 9.69 -2.90
N VAL A 134 4.50 9.84 -2.72
CA VAL A 134 3.92 10.65 -1.63
C VAL A 134 4.23 10.05 -0.26
N ALA A 135 4.07 8.73 -0.09
CA ALA A 135 4.38 8.04 1.15
C ALA A 135 5.86 8.22 1.56
N LYS A 136 6.77 8.13 0.58
CA LYS A 136 8.19 8.37 0.79
C LYS A 136 8.46 9.80 1.23
N TYR A 137 7.85 10.79 0.58
CA TYR A 137 7.97 12.21 0.94
C TYR A 137 7.50 12.46 2.38
N VAL A 138 6.33 11.96 2.73
CA VAL A 138 5.76 12.11 4.08
C VAL A 138 6.64 11.47 5.15
N THR A 139 7.24 10.32 4.86
CA THR A 139 8.05 9.57 5.81
C THR A 139 9.47 10.15 5.93
N GLU A 140 10.12 10.49 4.81
CA GLU A 140 11.56 10.83 4.78
C GLU A 140 11.83 12.33 4.82
N VAL A 141 10.89 13.16 4.33
CA VAL A 141 11.07 14.61 4.25
C VAL A 141 10.25 15.32 5.34
N GLN A 142 8.94 14.99 5.46
CA GLN A 142 8.11 15.55 6.52
C GLN A 142 8.34 14.89 7.89
N LEU A 143 9.00 13.73 7.92
CA LEU A 143 9.31 12.97 9.14
C LEU A 143 8.07 12.69 10.00
N ASN A 144 6.95 12.31 9.34
CA ASN A 144 5.70 12.04 10.05
C ASN A 144 5.85 10.83 10.98
N GLY A 145 5.78 11.07 12.29
CA GLY A 145 5.91 10.05 13.33
C GLY A 145 4.59 9.45 13.81
N SER A 146 3.47 9.71 13.10
CA SER A 146 2.17 9.15 13.49
C SER A 146 2.19 7.62 13.40
N THR A 147 1.56 6.96 14.38
CA THR A 147 1.21 5.54 14.37
C THR A 147 -0.29 5.32 14.10
N ASP A 148 -1.06 6.39 13.96
CA ASP A 148 -2.47 6.33 13.58
C ASP A 148 -2.59 6.06 12.08
N VAL A 149 -3.07 4.87 11.75
CA VAL A 149 -3.24 4.44 10.34
C VAL A 149 -4.20 5.35 9.59
N GLY A 150 -5.24 5.90 10.24
CA GLY A 150 -6.18 6.83 9.61
C GLY A 150 -5.50 8.14 9.19
N VAL A 151 -4.62 8.69 10.02
CA VAL A 151 -3.80 9.86 9.68
C VAL A 151 -2.89 9.53 8.49
N LEU A 152 -2.22 8.38 8.52
CA LEU A 152 -1.31 7.93 7.47
C LEU A 152 -2.03 7.55 6.15
N GLN A 153 -3.31 7.17 6.21
CA GLN A 153 -4.18 7.01 5.04
C GLN A 153 -4.57 8.36 4.45
N GLY A 154 -4.89 9.32 5.30
CA GLY A 154 -5.31 10.67 4.91
C GLY A 154 -4.32 11.34 3.97
N VAL A 155 -3.01 11.17 4.20
CA VAL A 155 -1.97 11.76 3.34
C VAL A 155 -1.97 11.21 1.91
N LEU A 156 -2.54 10.04 1.68
CA LEU A 156 -2.62 9.39 0.36
C LEU A 156 -4.00 9.53 -0.30
N ALA A 157 -5.00 10.08 0.39
CA ALA A 157 -6.39 10.08 -0.05
C ALA A 157 -6.61 10.84 -1.38
N GLY A 158 -5.86 11.92 -1.61
CA GLY A 158 -5.93 12.71 -2.85
C GLY A 158 -5.07 12.20 -3.99
N VAL A 159 -4.31 11.11 -3.80
CA VAL A 159 -3.40 10.60 -4.83
C VAL A 159 -4.16 9.79 -5.87
N THR A 160 -3.98 10.11 -7.13
CA THR A 160 -4.56 9.43 -8.30
C THR A 160 -3.49 8.94 -9.26
N ALA A 161 -3.87 8.15 -10.26
CA ALA A 161 -2.96 7.75 -11.33
C ALA A 161 -2.47 8.95 -12.17
N THR A 162 -3.20 10.07 -12.17
CA THR A 162 -2.83 11.29 -12.91
C THR A 162 -2.19 12.37 -12.02
N SER A 163 -1.95 12.08 -10.75
CA SER A 163 -1.27 13.01 -9.85
C SER A 163 0.16 13.28 -10.31
N ASP A 164 0.53 14.55 -10.35
CA ASP A 164 1.90 14.95 -10.65
C ASP A 164 2.73 15.02 -9.36
N VAL A 165 3.56 14.03 -9.17
CA VAL A 165 4.44 13.87 -7.98
C VAL A 165 5.90 14.20 -8.28
N SER A 166 6.17 14.96 -9.35
CA SER A 166 7.52 15.21 -9.84
C SER A 166 8.36 16.18 -8.99
N THR A 167 7.72 16.95 -8.10
CA THR A 167 8.40 17.89 -7.20
C THR A 167 7.79 17.89 -5.80
N PRO A 168 8.56 18.24 -4.75
CA PRO A 168 8.05 18.40 -3.38
C PRO A 168 6.81 19.31 -3.31
N ALA A 169 6.83 20.46 -3.96
CA ALA A 169 5.70 21.41 -3.93
C ALA A 169 4.40 20.82 -4.50
N LYS A 170 4.49 19.98 -5.55
CA LYS A 170 3.32 19.29 -6.11
C LYS A 170 2.79 18.20 -5.16
N ILE A 171 3.69 17.48 -4.51
CA ILE A 171 3.30 16.50 -3.48
C ILE A 171 2.61 17.20 -2.32
N GLU A 172 3.15 18.31 -1.82
CA GLU A 172 2.54 19.09 -0.74
C GLU A 172 1.14 19.60 -1.12
N ALA A 173 0.95 20.05 -2.37
CA ALA A 173 -0.38 20.48 -2.86
C ALA A 173 -1.38 19.31 -2.86
N ILE A 174 -0.97 18.09 -3.22
CA ILE A 174 -1.82 16.90 -3.16
C ILE A 174 -2.22 16.61 -1.71
N ILE A 175 -1.25 16.61 -0.78
CA ILE A 175 -1.49 16.34 0.64
C ILE A 175 -2.44 17.39 1.23
N ALA A 176 -2.22 18.68 0.96
CA ALA A 176 -3.07 19.77 1.43
C ALA A 176 -4.50 19.65 0.90
N GLY A 177 -4.71 19.19 -0.33
CA GLY A 177 -6.01 18.94 -0.93
C GLY A 177 -6.75 17.72 -0.38
N SER A 178 -6.06 16.85 0.36
CA SER A 178 -6.62 15.59 0.90
C SER A 178 -7.40 15.76 2.23
N GLY A 179 -7.50 16.98 2.77
CA GLY A 179 -8.15 17.28 4.06
C GLY A 179 -7.13 17.53 5.19
N PRO A 180 -7.57 17.76 6.43
CA PRO A 180 -6.67 18.20 7.49
C PRO A 180 -5.65 17.11 7.83
N VAL A 181 -4.42 17.32 7.34
CA VAL A 181 -3.26 16.62 7.88
C VAL A 181 -3.01 17.24 9.25
N VAL A 182 -3.38 16.55 10.31
CA VAL A 182 -3.00 16.96 11.67
C VAL A 182 -1.48 16.75 11.76
N ASN A 183 -0.74 17.82 11.46
CA ASN A 183 0.69 17.85 11.74
C ASN A 183 0.86 17.77 13.25
N GLY A 184 1.14 16.58 13.74
CA GLY A 184 1.54 16.35 15.13
C GLY A 184 2.95 16.87 15.36
N ASN A 185 3.12 18.19 15.31
CA ASN A 185 4.27 18.88 15.90
C ASN A 185 3.82 19.46 17.23
N LEU A 186 4.15 18.78 18.32
CA LEU A 186 4.49 19.37 19.60
C LEU A 186 5.72 18.66 20.12
#